data_49cfb790461bc785c1669701a63bac7d
#
_entry.id   49cfb790461bc785c1669701a63bac7d
#
_cell.length_a   1.000
_cell.length_b   1.000
_cell.length_c   1.000
_cell.angle_alpha   90.00
_cell.angle_beta   90.00
_cell.angle_gamma   90.00
#
_symmetry.space_group_name_H-M   'P 1'
#
loop_
_entity.id
_entity.type
_entity.pdbx_description
1 polymer ?
#
loop_
_entity_poly.entity_id
_entity_poly.type
_entity_poly.pdbx_seq_one_letter_code
_entity_poly.pdbx_strand_id
1 'polypeptide(L)'
;MNEKRKHSRVDSIYLLNYVHLDKNDKQLMQGMGRTINVSESGIMLETHVAFGENDTVDVVVGLKEDMVTIRGKVIFTRTAESGRYQSGIQFLVIEDASLATLRRYIDAFNALSANA
;
A
#
# COMPACT_ATOMS: atom_id res chain seq x y z
N MET A 1 -15.75 -10.84 21.37
CA MET A 1 -14.47 -10.16 21.42
C MET A 1 -13.43 -10.75 20.49
N ASN A 2 -13.50 -12.06 20.24
CA ASN A 2 -12.59 -12.69 19.27
C ASN A 2 -12.80 -12.20 17.85
N GLU A 3 -14.03 -11.85 17.50
CA GLU A 3 -14.36 -11.31 16.20
C GLU A 3 -13.62 -10.00 15.93
N LYS A 4 -13.58 -9.14 16.92
CA LYS A 4 -12.91 -7.85 16.80
C LYS A 4 -11.42 -8.02 16.53
N ARG A 5 -10.83 -9.03 17.15
CA ARG A 5 -9.42 -9.35 16.97
C ARG A 5 -9.16 -9.92 15.57
N LYS A 6 -10.05 -10.77 15.07
CA LYS A 6 -9.95 -11.30 13.71
C LYS A 6 -10.06 -10.20 12.67
N HIS A 7 -10.98 -9.27 12.86
CA HIS A 7 -11.15 -8.14 11.94
C HIS A 7 -9.91 -7.28 11.89
N SER A 8 -9.27 -7.05 13.04
CA SER A 8 -8.03 -6.28 13.08
C SER A 8 -6.91 -6.93 12.27
N ARG A 9 -6.82 -8.27 12.29
CA ARG A 9 -5.80 -8.99 11.52
C ARG A 9 -6.04 -8.87 10.02
N VAL A 10 -7.29 -9.01 9.59
CA VAL A 10 -7.66 -8.84 8.19
C VAL A 10 -7.37 -7.42 7.76
N ASP A 11 -7.76 -6.45 8.57
CA ASP A 11 -7.53 -5.04 8.28
C ASP A 11 -6.05 -4.73 8.15
N SER A 12 -5.18 -5.36 8.96
CA SER A 12 -3.74 -5.09 8.90
C SER A 12 -3.09 -5.55 7.59
N ILE A 13 -3.71 -6.50 6.88
CA ILE A 13 -3.25 -6.88 5.54
C ILE A 13 -3.72 -5.86 4.50
N TYR A 14 -4.96 -5.40 4.61
CA TYR A 14 -5.52 -4.48 3.63
C TYR A 14 -5.14 -3.03 3.87
N LEU A 15 -4.85 -2.66 5.12
CA LEU A 15 -4.48 -1.29 5.47
C LEU A 15 -2.97 -1.20 5.67
N LEU A 16 -2.38 -0.17 5.12
CA LEU A 16 -0.95 0.07 5.30
C LEU A 16 -0.67 1.56 5.46
N ASN A 17 0.45 1.85 6.09
CA ASN A 17 0.91 3.22 6.28
C ASN A 17 1.63 3.68 5.02
N TYR A 18 1.49 4.96 4.70
CA TYR A 18 2.22 5.56 3.59
C TYR A 18 2.70 6.95 3.96
N VAL A 19 3.73 7.41 3.26
CA VAL A 19 4.20 8.79 3.30
C VAL A 19 4.09 9.33 1.88
N HIS A 20 3.33 10.39 1.72
CA HIS A 20 3.14 11.06 0.44
C HIS A 20 4.15 12.19 0.31
N LEU A 21 4.94 12.15 -0.74
CA LEU A 21 5.96 13.15 -1.05
C LEU A 21 5.61 13.79 -2.37
N ASP A 22 5.94 15.07 -2.52
CA ASP A 22 5.74 15.71 -3.82
C ASP A 22 6.85 15.27 -4.80
N LYS A 23 6.80 15.75 -6.02
CA LYS A 23 7.77 15.38 -7.06
C LYS A 23 9.21 15.79 -6.74
N ASN A 24 9.40 16.63 -5.74
CA ASN A 24 10.71 17.06 -5.25
C ASN A 24 11.11 16.32 -3.97
N ASP A 25 10.40 15.25 -3.63
CA ASP A 25 10.61 14.43 -2.44
C ASP A 25 10.38 15.18 -1.13
N LYS A 26 9.59 16.24 -1.17
CA LYS A 26 9.20 16.93 0.05
C LYS A 26 7.96 16.25 0.63
N GLN A 27 8.03 15.92 1.92
CA GLN A 27 6.91 15.24 2.58
C GLN A 27 5.70 16.15 2.65
N LEU A 28 4.58 15.69 2.10
CA LEU A 28 3.31 16.38 2.11
C LEU A 28 2.45 15.90 3.27
N MET A 29 2.33 14.58 3.42
CA MET A 29 1.56 14.01 4.50
C MET A 29 1.88 12.54 4.68
N GLN A 30 1.43 11.97 5.78
CA GLN A 30 1.45 10.54 5.99
C GLN A 30 0.04 10.10 6.43
N GLY A 31 -0.29 8.87 6.16
CA GLY A 31 -1.61 8.37 6.47
C GLY A 31 -1.69 6.88 6.27
N MET A 32 -2.92 6.37 6.26
CA MET A 32 -3.19 4.96 6.00
C MET A 32 -4.00 4.84 4.73
N GLY A 33 -3.64 3.86 3.89
CA GLY A 33 -4.37 3.56 2.68
C GLY A 33 -4.79 2.11 2.67
N ARG A 34 -5.76 1.79 1.83
CA ARG A 34 -6.24 0.43 1.65
C ARG A 34 -5.65 -0.15 0.37
N THR A 35 -5.05 -1.33 0.49
CA THR A 35 -4.53 -2.05 -0.66
C THR A 35 -5.69 -2.64 -1.44
N ILE A 36 -5.81 -2.24 -2.70
CA ILE A 36 -6.81 -2.81 -3.62
C ILE A 36 -6.20 -3.98 -4.36
N ASN A 37 -4.94 -3.82 -4.77
CA ASN A 37 -4.22 -4.82 -5.55
C ASN A 37 -2.73 -4.60 -5.33
N VAL A 38 -1.94 -5.68 -5.34
CA VAL A 38 -0.50 -5.58 -5.14
C VAL A 38 0.21 -6.67 -5.94
N SER A 39 1.36 -6.32 -6.50
CA SER A 39 2.25 -7.23 -7.19
C SER A 39 3.69 -6.84 -6.89
N GLU A 40 4.66 -7.57 -7.44
CA GLU A 40 6.06 -7.21 -7.26
C GLU A 40 6.43 -5.92 -7.96
N SER A 41 5.64 -5.47 -8.93
CA SER A 41 5.93 -4.26 -9.69
C SER A 41 5.24 -3.02 -9.13
N GLY A 42 4.18 -3.17 -8.35
CA GLY A 42 3.47 -2.02 -7.84
C GLY A 42 2.25 -2.35 -6.99
N ILE A 43 1.57 -1.31 -6.57
CA ILE A 43 0.40 -1.44 -5.70
C ILE A 43 -0.67 -0.44 -6.14
N MET A 44 -1.92 -0.86 -6.05
CA MET A 44 -3.04 0.08 -6.17
C MET A 44 -3.55 0.37 -4.77
N LEU A 45 -3.50 1.63 -4.38
CA LEU A 45 -3.82 2.09 -3.04
C LEU A 45 -5.01 3.03 -3.07
N GLU A 46 -5.97 2.80 -2.17
CA GLU A 46 -7.11 3.68 -2.01
C GLU A 46 -6.90 4.57 -0.80
N THR A 47 -7.05 5.87 -0.99
CA THR A 47 -6.76 6.87 0.04
C THR A 47 -7.85 7.93 0.09
N HIS A 48 -7.88 8.71 1.19
CA HIS A 48 -8.82 9.82 1.33
C HIS A 48 -8.37 11.06 0.57
N VAL A 49 -7.09 11.15 0.22
CA VAL A 49 -6.53 12.30 -0.49
C VAL A 49 -6.03 11.85 -1.85
N ALA A 50 -6.10 12.75 -2.83
CA ALA A 50 -5.59 12.48 -4.16
C ALA A 50 -4.08 12.68 -4.19
N PHE A 51 -3.36 11.74 -4.80
CA PHE A 51 -1.93 11.91 -5.08
C PHE A 51 -1.77 12.54 -6.44
N GLY A 52 -0.72 13.33 -6.59
CA GLY A 52 -0.38 13.90 -7.89
C GLY A 52 0.38 12.88 -8.75
N GLU A 53 0.15 12.91 -10.06
CA GLU A 53 0.90 12.09 -10.98
C GLU A 53 2.38 12.42 -10.88
N ASN A 54 3.22 11.40 -10.84
CA ASN A 54 4.68 11.50 -10.62
C ASN A 54 5.10 11.83 -9.20
N ASP A 55 4.16 11.98 -8.28
CA ASP A 55 4.51 12.09 -6.86
C ASP A 55 5.13 10.79 -6.38
N THR A 56 5.92 10.89 -5.34
CA THR A 56 6.55 9.73 -4.70
C THR A 56 5.72 9.32 -3.49
N VAL A 57 5.55 8.02 -3.31
CA VAL A 57 4.86 7.48 -2.14
C VAL A 57 5.71 6.36 -1.57
N ASP A 58 6.04 6.47 -0.29
CA ASP A 58 6.68 5.39 0.45
C ASP A 58 5.58 4.59 1.14
N VAL A 59 5.50 3.30 0.86
CA VAL A 59 4.51 2.41 1.47
C VAL A 59 5.22 1.45 2.41
N VAL A 60 4.60 1.21 3.56
CA VAL A 60 5.14 0.28 4.56
C VAL A 60 4.35 -1.01 4.45
N VAL A 61 5.00 -2.04 3.94
CA VAL A 61 4.36 -3.35 3.72
C VAL A 61 5.01 -4.41 4.58
N GLY A 62 4.25 -5.44 4.89
CA GLY A 62 4.78 -6.56 5.64
C GLY A 62 3.75 -7.24 6.50
N LEU A 63 4.22 -8.18 7.30
CA LEU A 63 3.39 -8.98 8.18
C LEU A 63 3.99 -8.91 9.58
N LYS A 64 3.17 -8.50 10.57
CA LYS A 64 3.57 -8.44 11.96
C LYS A 64 4.80 -7.56 12.17
N GLU A 65 5.92 -8.16 12.56
CA GLU A 65 7.16 -7.43 12.85
C GLU A 65 8.05 -7.27 11.63
N ASP A 66 7.76 -8.01 10.58
CA ASP A 66 8.59 -8.01 9.38
C ASP A 66 8.04 -6.98 8.39
N MET A 67 8.43 -5.74 8.58
CA MET A 67 7.93 -4.60 7.80
C MET A 67 9.06 -3.95 7.03
N VAL A 68 8.77 -3.53 5.80
CA VAL A 68 9.73 -2.79 4.97
C VAL A 68 9.04 -1.60 4.34
N THR A 69 9.82 -0.55 4.09
CA THR A 69 9.34 0.62 3.36
C THR A 69 9.79 0.51 1.91
N ILE A 70 8.84 0.60 0.99
CA ILE A 70 9.13 0.52 -0.44
C ILE A 70 8.69 1.83 -1.08
N ARG A 71 9.60 2.41 -1.83
CA ARG A 71 9.35 3.67 -2.52
C ARG A 71 8.76 3.40 -3.90
N GLY A 72 7.72 4.15 -4.24
CA GLY A 72 7.10 4.05 -5.54
C GLY A 72 6.74 5.41 -6.12
N LYS A 73 6.36 5.40 -7.37
CA LYS A 73 5.95 6.59 -8.09
C LYS A 73 4.50 6.44 -8.54
N VAL A 74 3.72 7.49 -8.35
CA VAL A 74 2.32 7.51 -8.76
C VAL A 74 2.26 7.60 -10.28
N ILE A 75 1.63 6.60 -10.91
CA ILE A 75 1.48 6.58 -12.37
C ILE A 75 0.10 7.04 -12.81
N PHE A 76 -0.90 6.91 -11.95
CA PHE A 76 -2.22 7.47 -12.19
C PHE A 76 -2.99 7.58 -10.89
N THR A 77 -4.02 8.42 -10.89
CA THR A 77 -4.97 8.54 -9.80
C THR A 77 -6.37 8.71 -10.40
N ARG A 78 -7.33 8.03 -9.82
CA ARG A 78 -8.73 8.15 -10.24
C ARG A 78 -9.63 8.23 -9.02
N THR A 79 -10.83 8.79 -9.19
CA THR A 79 -11.84 8.84 -8.14
C THR A 79 -12.61 7.53 -8.14
N ALA A 80 -12.77 6.91 -6.98
CA ALA A 80 -13.56 5.71 -6.81
C ALA A 80 -15.02 6.09 -6.53
N GLU A 81 -15.93 5.12 -6.68
CA GLU A 81 -17.35 5.33 -6.39
C GLU A 81 -17.60 5.77 -4.95
N SER A 82 -16.74 5.34 -4.04
CA SER A 82 -16.84 5.71 -2.63
C SER A 82 -16.53 7.18 -2.36
N GLY A 83 -16.03 7.91 -3.36
CA GLY A 83 -15.55 9.27 -3.19
C GLY A 83 -14.09 9.34 -2.78
N ARG A 84 -13.47 8.20 -2.53
CA ARG A 84 -12.03 8.12 -2.25
C ARG A 84 -11.27 8.07 -3.57
N TYR A 85 -9.95 8.05 -3.45
CA TYR A 85 -9.06 8.06 -4.61
C TYR A 85 -8.30 6.76 -4.68
N GLN A 86 -8.14 6.22 -5.88
CA GLN A 86 -7.34 5.02 -6.12
C GLN A 86 -6.16 5.41 -6.98
N SER A 87 -4.96 5.08 -6.52
CA SER A 87 -3.73 5.44 -7.22
C SER A 87 -2.94 4.19 -7.54
N GLY A 88 -2.48 4.12 -8.78
CA GLY A 88 -1.52 3.12 -9.21
C GLY A 88 -0.12 3.62 -8.88
N ILE A 89 0.63 2.85 -8.10
CA ILE A 89 1.97 3.21 -7.66
C ILE A 89 2.93 2.15 -8.18
N GLN A 90 3.88 2.55 -8.99
CA GLN A 90 4.91 1.67 -9.53
C GLN A 90 6.10 1.68 -8.57
N PHE A 91 6.50 0.52 -8.08
CA PHE A 91 7.65 0.42 -7.20
C PHE A 91 8.93 0.77 -7.95
N LEU A 92 9.81 1.48 -7.26
CA LEU A 92 11.16 1.74 -7.75
C LEU A 92 12.06 0.56 -7.35
N VAL A 93 13.37 0.74 -7.38
CA VAL A 93 14.30 -0.34 -7.07
C VAL A 93 14.02 -0.90 -5.67
N ILE A 94 13.88 -2.22 -5.58
CA ILE A 94 13.64 -2.92 -4.31
C ILE A 94 14.84 -3.81 -4.02
N GLU A 95 15.39 -3.67 -2.80
CA GLU A 95 16.48 -4.53 -2.36
C GLU A 95 15.97 -5.96 -2.15
N ASP A 96 16.85 -6.95 -2.30
CA ASP A 96 16.48 -8.36 -2.20
C ASP A 96 15.78 -8.71 -0.90
N ALA A 97 16.27 -8.18 0.22
CA ALA A 97 15.64 -8.44 1.52
C ALA A 97 14.22 -7.87 1.58
N SER A 98 14.02 -6.68 1.04
CA SER A 98 12.70 -6.05 0.99
C SER A 98 11.76 -6.79 0.04
N LEU A 99 12.30 -7.30 -1.06
CA LEU A 99 11.51 -8.07 -2.02
C LEU A 99 10.98 -9.36 -1.39
N ALA A 100 11.77 -10.01 -0.56
CA ALA A 100 11.32 -11.22 0.14
C ALA A 100 10.13 -10.91 1.06
N THR A 101 10.18 -9.79 1.79
CA THR A 101 9.06 -9.36 2.63
C THR A 101 7.83 -8.99 1.79
N LEU A 102 8.05 -8.30 0.68
CA LEU A 102 6.95 -7.93 -0.23
C LEU A 102 6.26 -9.19 -0.77
N ARG A 103 7.02 -10.21 -1.15
CA ARG A 103 6.46 -11.47 -1.65
C ARG A 103 5.59 -12.16 -0.61
N ARG A 104 6.02 -12.18 0.65
CA ARG A 104 5.21 -12.73 1.73
C ARG A 104 3.93 -11.94 1.92
N TYR A 105 4.00 -10.62 1.83
CA TYR A 105 2.82 -9.77 1.92
C TYR A 105 1.86 -10.06 0.76
N ILE A 106 2.37 -10.16 -0.46
CA ILE A 106 1.55 -10.47 -1.64
C ILE A 106 0.84 -11.81 -1.46
N ASP A 107 1.54 -12.83 -1.01
CA ASP A 107 0.96 -14.15 -0.79
C ASP A 107 -0.15 -14.11 0.25
N ALA A 108 0.06 -13.40 1.34
CA ALA A 108 -0.95 -13.25 2.38
C ALA A 108 -2.16 -12.46 1.89
N PHE A 109 -1.92 -11.40 1.13
CA PHE A 109 -2.99 -10.59 0.56
C PHE A 109 -3.85 -11.43 -0.40
N ASN A 110 -3.21 -12.20 -1.27
CA ASN A 110 -3.91 -13.03 -2.24
C ASN A 110 -4.70 -14.15 -1.54
N ALA A 111 -4.16 -14.73 -0.49
CA ALA A 111 -4.84 -15.78 0.27
C ALA A 111 -6.11 -15.25 0.91
N LEU A 112 -6.06 -14.06 1.52
CA LEU A 112 -7.23 -13.45 2.12
C LEU A 112 -8.25 -13.03 1.07
N SER A 113 -7.80 -12.48 -0.04
CA SER A 113 -8.69 -12.02 -1.11
C SER A 113 -9.39 -13.19 -1.79
N ALA A 114 -8.72 -14.33 -1.92
CA ALA A 114 -9.32 -15.53 -2.50
C ALA A 114 -10.41 -16.12 -1.62
N ASN A 115 -10.34 -15.88 -0.31
CA ASN A 115 -11.30 -16.40 0.67
C ASN A 115 -12.42 -15.39 1.00
N ALA A 116 -12.36 -14.22 0.42
CA ALA A 116 -13.33 -13.16 0.70
C ALA A 116 -14.64 -13.35 -0.07
#